data_8acda2bc39eccb8825e2861fec7788a1
#
_entry.id   8acda2bc39eccb8825e2861fec7788a1
#
_cell.length_a   1.000
_cell.length_b   1.000
_cell.length_c   1.000
_cell.angle_alpha   90.00
_cell.angle_beta   90.00
_cell.angle_gamma   90.00
#
_symmetry.space_group_name_H-M   'P 1'
#
loop_
_entity.id
_entity.type
_entity.pdbx_description
1 polymer ?
#
loop_
_entity_poly.entity_id
_entity_poly.type
_entity_poly.pdbx_seq_one_letter_code
_entity_poly.pdbx_strand_id
1 'polypeptide(L)'
;MTSKSHPGEPASPLQMLSLADEYRRASDSLVERRRKQQPLSLAPFRLTAIHAIELYLTATLLAYGHQAQEIRGLGHDLSKRAALAQKRGLNLRKRTIEHLGALGSNREYLVSRYAPELLGVASSQINRLLATLNEVAEKSAAMVALAETKRRPAPLCR
;
A
#
# COMPACT_ATOMS: atom_id res chain seq x y z
N MET A 1 11.77 0.01 -32.72
CA MET A 1 10.91 -0.85 -31.88
C MET A 1 10.45 0.00 -30.70
N THR A 2 9.21 0.44 -30.69
CA THR A 2 8.63 1.15 -29.55
C THR A 2 8.39 0.13 -28.43
N SER A 3 9.25 0.16 -27.41
CA SER A 3 9.03 -0.58 -26.18
C SER A 3 7.66 -0.16 -25.61
N LYS A 4 6.70 -1.08 -25.54
CA LYS A 4 5.43 -0.82 -24.89
C LYS A 4 5.69 -0.52 -23.43
N SER A 5 5.44 0.71 -22.98
CA SER A 5 5.50 1.12 -21.58
C SER A 5 4.58 0.22 -20.75
N HIS A 6 5.06 -0.25 -19.61
CA HIS A 6 4.24 -1.05 -18.69
C HIS A 6 3.18 -0.15 -18.04
N PRO A 7 1.92 -0.62 -17.87
CA PRO A 7 0.91 0.14 -17.12
C PRO A 7 1.44 0.60 -15.75
N GLY A 8 1.25 1.88 -15.43
CA GLY A 8 1.74 2.50 -14.19
C GLY A 8 3.17 3.04 -14.24
N GLU A 9 3.96 2.73 -15.26
CA GLU A 9 5.33 3.20 -15.40
C GLU A 9 5.46 4.74 -15.45
N PRO A 10 4.56 5.49 -16.14
CA PRO A 10 4.60 6.95 -16.16
C PRO A 10 3.88 7.60 -14.98
N ALA A 11 3.34 6.85 -14.04
CA ALA A 11 2.58 7.41 -12.93
C ALA A 11 3.46 8.24 -11.99
N SER A 12 3.01 9.45 -11.64
CA SER A 12 3.66 10.29 -10.64
C SER A 12 3.39 9.77 -9.21
N PRO A 13 4.24 10.16 -8.23
CA PRO A 13 3.98 9.85 -6.81
C PRO A 13 2.60 10.31 -6.33
N LEU A 14 2.15 11.50 -6.76
CA LEU A 14 0.84 12.06 -6.39
C LEU A 14 -0.32 11.28 -7.03
N GLN A 15 -0.18 10.86 -8.28
CA GLN A 15 -1.19 10.01 -8.93
C GLN A 15 -1.30 8.65 -8.23
N MET A 16 -0.17 8.06 -7.86
CA MET A 16 -0.14 6.79 -7.13
C MET A 16 -0.74 6.93 -5.73
N LEU A 17 -0.46 8.05 -5.04
CA LEU A 17 -1.06 8.36 -3.74
C LEU A 17 -2.58 8.50 -3.84
N SER A 18 -3.07 9.25 -4.84
CA SER A 18 -4.51 9.40 -5.09
C SER A 18 -5.20 8.07 -5.39
N LEU A 19 -4.54 7.20 -6.16
CA LEU A 19 -5.07 5.85 -6.41
C LEU A 19 -5.14 5.03 -5.13
N ALA A 20 -4.12 5.11 -4.26
CA ALA A 20 -4.11 4.46 -2.97
C ALA A 20 -5.27 4.93 -2.07
N ASP A 21 -5.57 6.24 -2.08
CA ASP A 21 -6.70 6.83 -1.35
C ASP A 21 -8.04 6.28 -1.83
N GLU A 22 -8.24 6.08 -3.14
CA GLU A 22 -9.47 5.48 -3.66
C GLU A 22 -9.64 4.01 -3.19
N TYR A 23 -8.58 3.22 -3.22
CA TYR A 23 -8.62 1.86 -2.69
C TYR A 23 -8.86 1.83 -1.17
N ARG A 24 -8.31 2.78 -0.42
CA ARG A 24 -8.60 2.93 1.02
C ARG A 24 -10.07 3.24 1.27
N ARG A 25 -10.66 4.20 0.54
CA ARG A 25 -12.10 4.52 0.65
C ARG A 25 -12.97 3.32 0.32
N ALA A 26 -12.60 2.58 -0.72
CA ALA A 26 -13.30 1.33 -1.06
C ALA A 26 -13.21 0.32 0.08
N SER A 27 -12.03 0.14 0.70
CA SER A 27 -11.85 -0.79 1.81
C SER A 27 -12.70 -0.40 3.03
N ASP A 28 -12.78 0.90 3.36
CA ASP A 28 -13.59 1.41 4.47
C ASP A 28 -15.08 1.09 4.24
N SER A 29 -15.59 1.34 3.03
CA SER A 29 -16.97 1.00 2.66
C SER A 29 -17.25 -0.50 2.71
N LEU A 30 -16.28 -1.32 2.30
CA LEU A 30 -16.44 -2.77 2.26
C LEU A 30 -16.42 -3.40 3.66
N VAL A 31 -15.59 -2.88 4.58
CA VAL A 31 -15.57 -3.40 5.96
C VAL A 31 -16.87 -3.10 6.71
N GLU A 32 -17.50 -1.96 6.43
CA GLU A 32 -18.81 -1.61 7.02
C GLU A 32 -19.92 -2.55 6.55
N ARG A 33 -19.85 -3.00 5.30
CA ARG A 33 -20.83 -3.90 4.68
C ARG A 33 -20.58 -5.38 4.95
N ARG A 34 -19.60 -5.72 5.79
CA ARG A 34 -19.30 -7.11 6.12
C ARG A 34 -20.51 -7.79 6.78
N ARG A 35 -20.73 -9.04 6.44
CA ARG A 35 -21.76 -9.87 7.07
C ARG A 35 -21.15 -10.68 8.21
N LYS A 36 -21.75 -10.55 9.41
CA LYS A 36 -21.30 -11.29 10.58
C LYS A 36 -21.36 -12.80 10.29
N GLN A 37 -20.39 -13.55 10.82
CA GLN A 37 -20.26 -15.00 10.65
C GLN A 37 -20.12 -15.49 9.20
N GLN A 38 -19.81 -14.61 8.27
CA GLN A 38 -19.53 -14.94 6.87
C GLN A 38 -18.12 -14.46 6.47
N PRO A 39 -17.06 -15.25 6.72
CA PRO A 39 -15.67 -14.85 6.47
C PRO A 39 -15.42 -14.40 5.03
N LEU A 40 -16.09 -15.01 4.05
CA LEU A 40 -15.97 -14.66 2.63
C LEU A 40 -16.38 -13.21 2.34
N SER A 41 -17.30 -12.64 3.14
CA SER A 41 -17.72 -11.25 2.96
C SER A 41 -16.62 -10.23 3.25
N LEU A 42 -15.54 -10.66 3.91
CA LEU A 42 -14.35 -9.85 4.21
C LEU A 42 -13.28 -9.92 3.12
N ALA A 43 -13.36 -10.86 2.18
CA ALA A 43 -12.35 -11.01 1.15
C ALA A 43 -12.14 -9.73 0.31
N PRO A 44 -13.19 -9.05 -0.18
CA PRO A 44 -13.04 -7.80 -0.93
C PRO A 44 -12.39 -6.68 -0.09
N PHE A 45 -12.77 -6.54 1.18
CA PHE A 45 -12.13 -5.60 2.11
C PHE A 45 -10.62 -5.88 2.25
N ARG A 46 -10.26 -7.14 2.52
CA ARG A 46 -8.85 -7.53 2.68
C ARG A 46 -8.03 -7.24 1.44
N LEU A 47 -8.55 -7.60 0.27
CA LEU A 47 -7.89 -7.37 -1.00
C LEU A 47 -7.65 -5.87 -1.23
N THR A 48 -8.67 -5.04 -1.07
CA THR A 48 -8.56 -3.60 -1.31
C THR A 48 -7.67 -2.91 -0.28
N ALA A 49 -7.73 -3.32 0.99
CA ALA A 49 -6.87 -2.79 2.04
C ALA A 49 -5.39 -3.12 1.81
N ILE A 50 -5.07 -4.36 1.48
CA ILE A 50 -3.70 -4.80 1.19
C ILE A 50 -3.17 -4.09 -0.06
N HIS A 51 -4.01 -3.94 -1.09
CA HIS A 51 -3.63 -3.24 -2.30
C HIS A 51 -3.40 -1.73 -2.05
N ALA A 52 -4.23 -1.10 -1.23
CA ALA A 52 -4.02 0.29 -0.82
C ALA A 52 -2.66 0.46 -0.10
N ILE A 53 -2.31 -0.44 0.83
CA ILE A 53 -1.00 -0.42 1.50
C ILE A 53 0.14 -0.51 0.48
N GLU A 54 0.03 -1.41 -0.48
CA GLU A 54 1.04 -1.56 -1.55
C GLU A 54 1.21 -0.28 -2.35
N LEU A 55 0.11 0.39 -2.72
CA LEU A 55 0.13 1.63 -3.48
C LEU A 55 0.70 2.81 -2.68
N TYR A 56 0.39 2.94 -1.39
CA TYR A 56 0.99 3.97 -0.52
C TYR A 56 2.51 3.81 -0.41
N LEU A 57 2.99 2.58 -0.21
CA LEU A 57 4.42 2.30 -0.20
C LEU A 57 5.07 2.58 -1.56
N THR A 58 4.38 2.24 -2.65
CA THR A 58 4.82 2.56 -4.02
C THR A 58 4.94 4.06 -4.24
N ALA A 59 3.93 4.85 -3.84
CA ALA A 59 3.96 6.31 -3.94
C ALA A 59 5.16 6.90 -3.19
N THR A 60 5.43 6.39 -1.98
CA THR A 60 6.59 6.79 -1.18
C THR A 60 7.90 6.48 -1.91
N LEU A 61 8.07 5.28 -2.43
CA LEU A 61 9.28 4.88 -3.14
C LEU A 61 9.52 5.73 -4.39
N LEU A 62 8.48 5.98 -5.18
CA LEU A 62 8.55 6.87 -6.36
C LEU A 62 8.93 8.31 -5.96
N ALA A 63 8.36 8.84 -4.88
CA ALA A 63 8.65 10.17 -4.39
C ALA A 63 10.12 10.34 -3.99
N TYR A 64 10.77 9.27 -3.54
CA TYR A 64 12.17 9.25 -3.13
C TYR A 64 13.12 8.66 -4.19
N GLY A 65 12.70 8.62 -5.45
CA GLY A 65 13.57 8.39 -6.59
C GLY A 65 13.78 6.95 -7.03
N HIS A 66 13.04 5.99 -6.43
CA HIS A 66 13.05 4.61 -6.94
C HIS A 66 12.34 4.53 -8.28
N GLN A 67 12.91 3.76 -9.20
CA GLN A 67 12.34 3.59 -10.53
C GLN A 67 11.14 2.62 -10.52
N ALA A 68 10.15 2.88 -11.36
CA ALA A 68 8.95 2.03 -11.47
C ALA A 68 9.30 0.56 -11.76
N GLN A 69 10.32 0.30 -12.57
CA GLN A 69 10.80 -1.04 -12.89
C GLN A 69 11.39 -1.75 -11.65
N GLU A 70 12.17 -1.04 -10.83
CA GLU A 70 12.74 -1.54 -9.58
C GLU A 70 11.62 -1.93 -8.60
N ILE A 71 10.64 -1.02 -8.41
CA ILE A 71 9.49 -1.24 -7.54
C ILE A 71 8.66 -2.45 -8.02
N ARG A 72 8.44 -2.59 -9.32
CA ARG A 72 7.75 -3.72 -9.91
C ARG A 72 8.47 -5.05 -9.64
N GLY A 73 9.80 -5.06 -9.64
CA GLY A 73 10.61 -6.22 -9.31
C GLY A 73 10.41 -6.75 -7.88
N LEU A 74 9.85 -5.94 -6.97
CA LEU A 74 9.52 -6.36 -5.61
C LEU A 74 8.25 -7.24 -5.55
N GLY A 75 7.48 -7.33 -6.64
CA GLY A 75 6.19 -8.04 -6.65
C GLY A 75 5.23 -7.47 -5.60
N HIS A 76 4.50 -8.35 -4.92
CA HIS A 76 3.57 -7.98 -3.84
C HIS A 76 4.18 -8.09 -2.43
N ASP A 77 5.50 -8.03 -2.33
CA ASP A 77 6.21 -8.12 -1.05
C ASP A 77 6.17 -6.78 -0.30
N LEU A 78 5.20 -6.66 0.59
CA LEU A 78 5.00 -5.46 1.41
C LEU A 78 6.15 -5.20 2.37
N SER A 79 6.78 -6.28 2.87
CA SER A 79 7.90 -6.18 3.79
C SER A 79 9.12 -5.54 3.13
N LYS A 80 9.46 -5.98 1.92
CA LYS A 80 10.56 -5.38 1.14
C LYS A 80 10.28 -3.93 0.76
N ARG A 81 9.04 -3.63 0.33
CA ARG A 81 8.63 -2.24 0.01
C ARG A 81 8.77 -1.34 1.25
N ALA A 82 8.26 -1.80 2.40
CA ALA A 82 8.37 -1.06 3.65
C ALA A 82 9.83 -0.87 4.08
N ALA A 83 10.67 -1.90 3.99
CA ALA A 83 12.09 -1.81 4.32
C ALA A 83 12.84 -0.78 3.46
N LEU A 84 12.56 -0.72 2.15
CA LEU A 84 13.13 0.31 1.29
C LEU A 84 12.63 1.71 1.64
N ALA A 85 11.33 1.86 1.91
CA ALA A 85 10.74 3.14 2.32
C ALA A 85 11.31 3.61 3.68
N GLN A 86 11.55 2.70 4.62
CA GLN A 86 12.19 3.00 5.90
C GLN A 86 13.61 3.53 5.72
N LYS A 87 14.39 3.01 4.77
CA LYS A 87 15.71 3.56 4.43
C LYS A 87 15.64 4.99 3.91
N ARG A 88 14.48 5.44 3.43
CA ARG A 88 14.22 6.81 2.98
C ARG A 88 13.57 7.68 4.06
N GLY A 89 13.33 7.15 5.25
CA GLY A 89 12.80 7.90 6.39
C GLY A 89 11.35 7.56 6.79
N LEU A 90 10.71 6.56 6.16
CA LEU A 90 9.38 6.11 6.60
C LEU A 90 9.49 5.45 7.97
N ASN A 91 8.94 6.10 9.00
CA ASN A 91 9.02 5.60 10.36
C ASN A 91 7.73 4.88 10.76
N LEU A 92 7.69 3.56 10.60
CA LEU A 92 6.58 2.71 10.98
C LEU A 92 6.79 2.12 12.38
N ARG A 93 5.69 1.93 13.12
CA ARG A 93 5.73 1.25 14.41
C ARG A 93 6.15 -0.21 14.22
N LYS A 94 6.82 -0.77 15.23
CA LYS A 94 7.25 -2.17 15.23
C LYS A 94 6.11 -3.14 14.87
N ARG A 95 4.93 -2.97 15.50
CA ARG A 95 3.74 -3.80 15.21
C ARG A 95 3.28 -3.73 13.76
N THR A 96 3.42 -2.58 13.11
CA THR A 96 3.07 -2.41 11.71
C THR A 96 4.06 -3.13 10.81
N ILE A 97 5.36 -3.02 11.09
CA ILE A 97 6.41 -3.74 10.35
C ILE A 97 6.21 -5.25 10.46
N GLU A 98 5.98 -5.76 11.68
CA GLU A 98 5.70 -7.17 11.93
C GLU A 98 4.46 -7.65 11.17
N HIS A 99 3.41 -6.82 11.13
CA HIS A 99 2.18 -7.16 10.41
C HIS A 99 2.39 -7.18 8.89
N LEU A 100 3.14 -6.23 8.33
CA LEU A 100 3.48 -6.24 6.89
C LEU A 100 4.27 -7.51 6.52
N GLY A 101 5.15 -7.96 7.40
CA GLY A 101 5.84 -9.24 7.26
C GLY A 101 4.88 -10.44 7.29
N ALA A 102 3.94 -10.44 8.23
CA ALA A 102 2.92 -11.49 8.34
C ALA A 102 1.98 -11.56 7.13
N LEU A 103 1.54 -10.41 6.61
CA LEU A 103 0.72 -10.32 5.39
C LEU A 103 1.43 -11.00 4.20
N GLY A 104 2.73 -10.79 4.07
CA GLY A 104 3.56 -11.43 3.04
C GLY A 104 3.74 -12.93 3.28
N SER A 105 4.14 -13.33 4.50
CA SER A 105 4.39 -14.73 4.85
C SER A 105 3.13 -15.60 4.74
N ASN A 106 1.99 -15.07 5.13
CA ASN A 106 0.69 -15.75 5.03
C ASN A 106 0.07 -15.65 3.63
N ARG A 107 0.73 -14.95 2.71
CA ARG A 107 0.25 -14.73 1.34
C ARG A 107 -1.19 -14.19 1.31
N GLU A 108 -1.57 -13.32 2.24
CA GLU A 108 -2.97 -12.85 2.38
C GLU A 108 -3.50 -12.17 1.12
N TYR A 109 -2.64 -11.59 0.32
CA TYR A 109 -2.97 -11.07 -0.99
C TYR A 109 -3.55 -12.16 -1.94
N LEU A 110 -2.96 -13.36 -1.94
CA LEU A 110 -3.46 -14.48 -2.74
C LEU A 110 -4.66 -15.17 -2.07
N VAL A 111 -4.61 -15.32 -0.75
CA VAL A 111 -5.70 -15.95 0.03
C VAL A 111 -7.00 -15.18 -0.17
N SER A 112 -6.98 -13.86 -0.10
CA SER A 112 -8.18 -13.04 -0.29
C SER A 112 -8.76 -13.09 -1.71
N ARG A 113 -7.99 -13.57 -2.69
CA ARG A 113 -8.40 -13.67 -4.10
C ARG A 113 -8.83 -15.07 -4.50
N TYR A 114 -8.17 -16.10 -4.01
CA TYR A 114 -8.24 -17.44 -4.59
C TYR A 114 -8.42 -18.58 -3.60
N ALA A 115 -8.32 -18.34 -2.29
CA ALA A 115 -8.34 -19.39 -1.28
C ALA A 115 -9.47 -19.17 -0.25
N PRO A 116 -10.74 -19.36 -0.65
CA PRO A 116 -11.88 -19.14 0.23
C PRO A 116 -11.86 -20.00 1.49
N GLU A 117 -11.26 -21.17 1.43
CA GLU A 117 -11.11 -22.10 2.55
C GLU A 117 -10.18 -21.58 3.65
N LEU A 118 -9.27 -20.66 3.35
CA LEU A 118 -8.32 -20.12 4.30
C LEU A 118 -8.76 -18.81 4.95
N LEU A 119 -9.80 -18.16 4.45
CA LEU A 119 -10.22 -16.83 4.89
C LEU A 119 -10.65 -16.75 6.36
N GLY A 120 -11.09 -17.84 6.96
CA GLY A 120 -11.48 -17.88 8.38
C GLY A 120 -10.33 -18.21 9.33
N VAL A 121 -9.25 -18.80 8.84
CA VAL A 121 -8.20 -19.41 9.67
C VAL A 121 -6.88 -18.63 9.61
N ALA A 122 -6.47 -18.17 8.43
CA ALA A 122 -5.15 -17.59 8.18
C ALA A 122 -5.15 -16.07 8.03
N SER A 123 -6.30 -15.43 8.24
CA SER A 123 -6.44 -14.00 7.96
C SER A 123 -6.14 -13.14 9.19
N SER A 124 -5.45 -12.03 8.96
CA SER A 124 -5.24 -10.98 9.98
C SER A 124 -6.56 -10.48 10.55
N GLN A 125 -6.54 -10.10 11.81
CA GLN A 125 -7.68 -9.44 12.44
C GLN A 125 -8.01 -8.13 11.73
N ILE A 126 -9.29 -7.84 11.55
CA ILE A 126 -9.78 -6.63 10.86
C ILE A 126 -9.15 -5.37 11.44
N ASN A 127 -9.19 -5.22 12.77
CA ASN A 127 -8.68 -4.03 13.44
C ASN A 127 -7.16 -3.85 13.22
N ARG A 128 -6.42 -4.94 13.14
CA ARG A 128 -4.98 -4.90 12.87
C ARG A 128 -4.70 -4.45 11.43
N LEU A 129 -5.46 -4.95 10.48
CA LEU A 129 -5.32 -4.55 9.08
C LEU A 129 -5.69 -3.07 8.88
N LEU A 130 -6.77 -2.60 9.50
CA LEU A 130 -7.16 -1.19 9.48
C LEU A 130 -6.10 -0.30 10.13
N ALA A 131 -5.56 -0.69 11.29
CA ALA A 131 -4.51 0.08 11.97
C ALA A 131 -3.23 0.18 11.10
N THR A 132 -2.85 -0.91 10.45
CA THR A 132 -1.70 -0.92 9.51
C THR A 132 -1.96 -0.04 8.30
N LEU A 133 -3.12 -0.16 7.67
CA LEU A 133 -3.51 0.68 6.53
C LEU A 133 -3.49 2.16 6.91
N ASN A 134 -4.08 2.52 8.04
CA ASN A 134 -4.16 3.92 8.49
C ASN A 134 -2.77 4.50 8.76
N GLU A 135 -1.89 3.77 9.44
CA GLU A 135 -0.54 4.25 9.72
C GLU A 135 0.29 4.41 8.44
N VAL A 136 0.24 3.42 7.55
CA VAL A 136 0.97 3.48 6.29
C VAL A 136 0.44 4.62 5.43
N ALA A 137 -0.87 4.80 5.33
CA ALA A 137 -1.50 5.88 4.56
C ALA A 137 -1.05 7.27 5.07
N GLU A 138 -1.19 7.52 6.38
CA GLU A 138 -0.84 8.81 6.99
C GLU A 138 0.63 9.15 6.76
N LYS A 139 1.52 8.21 7.08
CA LYS A 139 2.97 8.46 7.01
C LYS A 139 3.48 8.53 5.57
N SER A 140 2.93 7.75 4.65
CA SER A 140 3.25 7.83 3.23
C SER A 140 2.81 9.15 2.62
N ALA A 141 1.60 9.61 2.94
CA ALA A 141 1.10 10.91 2.47
C ALA A 141 1.99 12.06 2.95
N ALA A 142 2.41 12.06 4.22
CA ALA A 142 3.32 13.05 4.77
C ALA A 142 4.69 13.04 4.07
N MET A 143 5.24 11.87 3.80
CA MET A 143 6.52 11.74 3.09
C MET A 143 6.45 12.20 1.64
N VAL A 144 5.38 11.84 0.91
CA VAL A 144 5.17 12.30 -0.47
C VAL A 144 5.03 13.81 -0.51
N ALA A 145 4.24 14.42 0.38
CA ALA A 145 4.08 15.87 0.48
C ALA A 145 5.42 16.57 0.73
N LEU A 146 6.25 16.05 1.64
CA LEU A 146 7.57 16.58 1.93
C LEU A 146 8.51 16.52 0.71
N ALA A 147 8.50 15.40 -0.02
CA ALA A 147 9.32 15.23 -1.22
C ALA A 147 8.89 16.21 -2.33
N GLU A 148 7.58 16.41 -2.53
CA GLU A 148 7.05 17.34 -3.52
C GLU A 148 7.38 18.80 -3.17
N THR A 149 7.34 19.16 -1.89
CA THR A 149 7.75 20.51 -1.44
C THR A 149 9.23 20.79 -1.76
N LYS A 150 10.10 19.80 -1.58
CA LYS A 150 11.53 19.93 -1.89
C LYS A 150 11.83 20.00 -3.40
N ARG A 151 10.94 19.50 -4.25
CA ARG A 151 11.07 19.54 -5.71
C ARG A 151 10.61 20.85 -6.33
N ARG A 152 9.76 21.63 -5.63
CA ARG A 152 9.31 22.93 -6.14
C ARG A 152 10.47 23.92 -6.06
N PRO A 153 10.86 24.58 -7.18
CA PRO A 153 11.84 25.66 -7.12
C PRO A 153 11.32 26.79 -6.24
N ALA A 154 12.24 27.42 -5.49
CA ALA A 154 11.90 28.59 -4.70
C ALA A 154 11.23 29.66 -5.60
N PRO A 155 10.18 30.36 -5.13
CA PRO A 155 9.58 31.44 -5.90
C PRO A 155 10.66 32.47 -6.20
N LEU A 156 10.85 32.78 -7.48
CA LEU A 156 11.71 33.90 -7.90
C LEU A 156 11.13 35.16 -7.26
N CYS A 157 11.80 35.65 -6.22
CA CYS A 157 11.56 37.00 -5.71
C CYS A 157 11.85 37.99 -6.84
N ARG A 158 10.80 38.63 -7.35
CA ARG A 158 10.92 39.84 -8.17
C ARG A 158 11.05 41.07 -7.27
#